data_44d6244ea7d42dfaee4db15769a79f92
#
_entry.id   44d6244ea7d42dfaee4db15769a79f92
#
_cell.length_a   1.000
_cell.length_b   1.000
_cell.length_c   1.000
_cell.angle_alpha   90.00
_cell.angle_beta   90.00
_cell.angle_gamma   90.00
#
_symmetry.space_group_name_H-M   'P 1'
#
loop_
_entity.id
_entity.type
_entity.pdbx_description
1 polymer ?
#
loop_
_entity_poly.entity_id
_entity_poly.type
_entity_poly.pdbx_seq_one_letter_code
_entity_poly.pdbx_strand_id
1 'polypeptide(L)'
;MKYCPNCGSSIVDEATFCPNCGNSVGAPAGPQTGYNPNAGYAPVAPVYDPYDHTAEFDPKDISDNKVIAMLVYLAGWIGIFIALLASKESKYAGFHVRQALKFTVIETLLPIVLGVGAIINIIPFLGWIVYGLAALAGVVASGAIFVLKIICFFQICKGEAKEASFVRDLKFLK
;
A
#
# COMPACT_ATOMS: atom_id res chain seq x y z
N MET A 1 10.33 15.22 -55.33
CA MET A 1 9.61 14.17 -54.55
C MET A 1 10.60 13.47 -53.65
N LYS A 2 10.39 13.50 -52.34
CA LYS A 2 11.21 12.75 -51.36
C LYS A 2 10.45 11.50 -50.91
N TYR A 3 11.17 10.55 -50.36
CA TYR A 3 10.59 9.34 -49.82
C TYR A 3 10.64 9.37 -48.28
N CYS A 4 9.60 8.84 -47.67
CA CYS A 4 9.55 8.76 -46.23
C CYS A 4 10.62 7.77 -45.69
N PRO A 5 11.53 8.20 -44.81
CA PRO A 5 12.57 7.32 -44.27
C PRO A 5 12.04 6.19 -43.40
N ASN A 6 10.78 6.28 -42.93
CA ASN A 6 10.19 5.28 -42.06
C ASN A 6 9.37 4.20 -42.80
N CYS A 7 8.62 4.58 -43.87
CA CYS A 7 7.73 3.65 -44.60
C CYS A 7 7.96 3.58 -46.11
N GLY A 8 8.89 4.36 -46.65
CA GLY A 8 9.23 4.34 -48.09
C GLY A 8 8.21 5.00 -49.02
N SER A 9 7.09 5.51 -48.54
CA SER A 9 6.08 6.17 -49.36
C SER A 9 6.60 7.48 -49.95
N SER A 10 6.22 7.80 -51.21
CA SER A 10 6.52 9.09 -51.84
C SER A 10 5.71 10.20 -51.15
N ILE A 11 6.40 11.31 -50.87
CA ILE A 11 5.83 12.49 -50.21
C ILE A 11 6.19 13.74 -51.00
N VAL A 12 5.32 14.75 -50.94
CA VAL A 12 5.59 16.06 -51.54
C VAL A 12 6.70 16.76 -50.77
N ASP A 13 7.50 17.55 -51.49
CA ASP A 13 8.73 18.16 -50.93
C ASP A 13 8.47 19.10 -49.75
N GLU A 14 7.27 19.65 -49.61
CA GLU A 14 6.86 20.59 -48.57
C GLU A 14 6.14 19.91 -47.38
N ALA A 15 5.89 18.59 -47.45
CA ALA A 15 5.20 17.88 -46.38
C ALA A 15 6.04 17.83 -45.12
N THR A 16 5.44 18.22 -44.01
CA THR A 16 6.01 18.11 -42.64
C THR A 16 5.77 16.75 -42.02
N PHE A 17 4.73 16.03 -42.47
CA PHE A 17 4.37 14.69 -41.99
C PHE A 17 4.06 13.77 -43.18
N CYS A 18 4.41 12.51 -43.06
CA CYS A 18 4.07 11.51 -44.08
C CYS A 18 2.57 11.15 -44.00
N PRO A 19 1.80 11.28 -45.10
CA PRO A 19 0.36 10.98 -45.09
C PRO A 19 0.04 9.48 -44.90
N ASN A 20 1.03 8.61 -45.09
CA ASN A 20 0.84 7.17 -45.01
C ASN A 20 1.14 6.62 -43.60
N CYS A 21 2.16 7.14 -42.89
CA CYS A 21 2.57 6.62 -41.59
C CYS A 21 2.61 7.66 -40.47
N GLY A 22 2.28 8.94 -40.77
CA GLY A 22 2.25 10.01 -39.78
C GLY A 22 3.62 10.46 -39.27
N ASN A 23 4.74 9.89 -39.79
CA ASN A 23 6.07 10.27 -39.33
C ASN A 23 6.46 11.67 -39.84
N SER A 24 7.14 12.46 -39.00
CA SER A 24 7.64 13.77 -39.34
C SER A 24 8.79 13.67 -40.36
N VAL A 25 8.69 14.41 -41.48
CA VAL A 25 9.64 14.33 -42.62
C VAL A 25 10.22 15.68 -43.01
N GLY A 26 9.93 16.75 -42.30
CA GLY A 26 10.36 18.10 -42.58
C GLY A 26 10.85 18.88 -41.38
N ALA A 27 12.07 19.40 -41.51
CA ALA A 27 12.83 20.35 -40.71
C ALA A 27 13.86 19.80 -39.71
N PRO A 28 15.01 20.48 -39.54
CA PRO A 28 16.06 20.03 -38.64
C PRO A 28 15.62 20.11 -37.15
N ALA A 29 15.98 19.12 -36.41
CA ALA A 29 15.58 18.89 -35.02
C ALA A 29 15.96 20.04 -34.07
N GLY A 30 14.94 20.80 -33.64
CA GLY A 30 14.97 21.40 -32.33
C GLY A 30 14.56 20.33 -31.31
N PRO A 31 14.75 20.55 -30.00
CA PRO A 31 14.35 19.55 -28.97
C PRO A 31 12.84 19.35 -29.00
N GLN A 32 12.40 18.37 -29.79
CA GLN A 32 11.00 18.00 -29.89
C GLN A 32 10.68 17.06 -28.73
N THR A 33 9.88 17.54 -27.81
CA THR A 33 8.99 16.70 -27.01
C THR A 33 7.94 16.10 -27.96
N GLY A 34 8.38 15.20 -28.87
CA GLY A 34 7.51 14.56 -29.83
C GLY A 34 6.60 13.55 -29.16
N TYR A 35 5.30 13.80 -29.23
CA TYR A 35 4.30 12.76 -28.98
C TYR A 35 4.51 11.66 -30.04
N ASN A 36 5.13 10.57 -29.65
CA ASN A 36 5.29 9.37 -30.46
C ASN A 36 4.14 8.40 -30.05
N PRO A 37 3.09 8.25 -30.87
CA PRO A 37 2.00 7.34 -30.57
C PRO A 37 2.40 5.87 -30.59
N ASN A 38 3.60 5.55 -31.09
CA ASN A 38 4.22 4.22 -31.05
C ASN A 38 5.44 4.17 -30.11
N ALA A 39 5.69 5.21 -29.32
CA ALA A 39 6.47 5.02 -28.12
C ALA A 39 5.65 4.07 -27.27
N GLY A 40 5.88 2.77 -27.47
CA GLY A 40 5.44 1.78 -26.51
C GLY A 40 5.81 2.35 -25.16
N TYR A 41 4.86 2.40 -24.23
CA TYR A 41 5.11 2.86 -22.87
C TYR A 41 6.43 2.24 -22.44
N ALA A 42 7.49 3.06 -22.38
CA ALA A 42 8.70 2.62 -21.72
C ALA A 42 8.19 2.11 -20.37
N PRO A 43 8.43 0.86 -19.99
CA PRO A 43 7.97 0.37 -18.71
C PRO A 43 8.46 1.40 -17.69
N VAL A 44 7.52 2.10 -17.07
CA VAL A 44 7.83 3.05 -16.01
C VAL A 44 8.59 2.19 -15.02
N ALA A 45 9.87 2.50 -14.82
CA ALA A 45 10.68 1.77 -13.86
C ALA A 45 9.87 1.73 -12.56
N PRO A 46 9.63 0.56 -11.98
CA PRO A 46 8.79 0.45 -10.80
C PRO A 46 9.34 1.45 -9.77
N VAL A 47 8.48 2.37 -9.33
CA VAL A 47 8.85 3.33 -8.30
C VAL A 47 9.22 2.48 -7.10
N TYR A 48 10.50 2.49 -6.72
CA TYR A 48 11.00 1.74 -5.59
C TYR A 48 10.32 2.28 -4.33
N ASP A 49 9.42 1.49 -3.76
CA ASP A 49 8.83 1.73 -2.45
C ASP A 49 9.60 0.87 -1.44
N PRO A 50 10.40 1.48 -0.54
CA PRO A 50 11.18 0.74 0.45
C PRO A 50 10.32 -0.01 1.47
N TYR A 51 9.02 0.20 1.47
CA TYR A 51 8.05 -0.42 2.38
C TYR A 51 7.18 -1.48 1.69
N ASP A 52 7.41 -1.73 0.41
CA ASP A 52 6.75 -2.79 -0.34
C ASP A 52 7.68 -4.01 -0.43
N HIS A 53 7.38 -5.01 0.38
CA HIS A 53 8.10 -6.29 0.45
C HIS A 53 7.49 -7.37 -0.45
N THR A 54 6.52 -7.03 -1.28
CA THR A 54 5.79 -8.02 -2.10
C THR A 54 6.72 -8.87 -2.95
N ALA A 55 7.77 -8.28 -3.53
CA ALA A 55 8.73 -8.98 -4.36
C ALA A 55 9.65 -9.96 -3.59
N GLU A 56 9.68 -9.89 -2.26
CA GLU A 56 10.48 -10.77 -1.41
C GLU A 56 9.79 -12.14 -1.16
N PHE A 57 8.50 -12.26 -1.47
CA PHE A 57 7.69 -13.45 -1.24
C PHE A 57 7.45 -14.23 -2.52
N ASP A 58 7.45 -15.56 -2.40
CA ASP A 58 7.09 -16.46 -3.49
C ASP A 58 5.62 -16.23 -3.89
N PRO A 59 5.30 -16.03 -5.17
CA PRO A 59 3.93 -15.87 -5.65
C PRO A 59 2.99 -17.00 -5.24
N LYS A 60 3.51 -18.22 -5.10
CA LYS A 60 2.75 -19.37 -4.63
C LYS A 60 2.44 -19.25 -3.13
N ASP A 61 3.42 -18.83 -2.31
CA ASP A 61 3.18 -18.58 -0.86
C ASP A 61 2.11 -17.51 -0.67
N ILE A 62 2.15 -16.43 -1.45
CA ILE A 62 1.12 -15.38 -1.45
C ILE A 62 -0.25 -15.97 -1.80
N SER A 63 -0.35 -16.72 -2.90
CA SER A 63 -1.61 -17.29 -3.38
C SER A 63 -2.23 -18.23 -2.35
N ASP A 64 -1.44 -19.15 -1.81
CA ASP A 64 -1.90 -20.21 -0.90
C ASP A 64 -2.31 -19.65 0.48
N ASN A 65 -1.65 -18.61 0.96
CA ASN A 65 -1.82 -18.07 2.32
C ASN A 65 -2.57 -16.73 2.39
N LYS A 66 -3.01 -16.18 1.26
CA LYS A 66 -3.71 -14.90 1.16
C LYS A 66 -4.95 -14.82 2.07
N VAL A 67 -5.79 -15.85 2.06
CA VAL A 67 -7.02 -15.89 2.87
C VAL A 67 -6.69 -15.88 4.36
N ILE A 68 -5.65 -16.60 4.76
CA ILE A 68 -5.22 -16.64 6.17
C ILE A 68 -4.63 -15.27 6.58
N ALA A 69 -3.85 -14.65 5.69
CA ALA A 69 -3.34 -13.29 5.91
C ALA A 69 -4.46 -12.24 6.03
N MET A 70 -5.57 -12.37 5.30
CA MET A 70 -6.75 -11.52 5.46
C MET A 70 -7.40 -11.69 6.84
N LEU A 71 -7.48 -12.94 7.31
CA LEU A 71 -8.15 -13.29 8.55
C LEU A 71 -7.51 -12.62 9.78
N VAL A 72 -6.18 -12.38 9.76
CA VAL A 72 -5.49 -11.75 10.90
C VAL A 72 -5.93 -10.30 11.14
N TYR A 73 -6.37 -9.59 10.10
CA TYR A 73 -6.88 -8.23 10.24
C TYR A 73 -8.38 -8.16 10.59
N LEU A 74 -9.15 -9.17 10.20
CA LEU A 74 -10.59 -9.23 10.46
C LEU A 74 -10.91 -9.82 11.83
N ALA A 75 -10.26 -10.92 12.20
CA ALA A 75 -10.59 -11.67 13.40
C ALA A 75 -9.66 -11.38 14.59
N GLY A 76 -8.74 -10.39 14.49
CA GLY A 76 -7.86 -9.98 15.58
C GLY A 76 -7.08 -11.16 16.19
N TRP A 77 -7.15 -11.34 17.52
CA TRP A 77 -6.45 -12.43 18.22
C TRP A 77 -6.76 -13.81 17.65
N ILE A 78 -8.02 -14.09 17.31
CA ILE A 78 -8.45 -15.40 16.78
C ILE A 78 -7.78 -15.63 15.41
N GLY A 79 -7.80 -14.63 14.54
CA GLY A 79 -7.15 -14.71 13.22
C GLY A 79 -5.64 -14.93 13.33
N ILE A 80 -4.98 -14.26 14.27
CA ILE A 80 -3.56 -14.44 14.55
C ILE A 80 -3.26 -15.87 15.00
N PHE A 81 -4.05 -16.43 15.95
CA PHE A 81 -3.87 -17.81 16.39
C PHE A 81 -4.07 -18.81 15.26
N ILE A 82 -5.10 -18.63 14.43
CA ILE A 82 -5.35 -19.49 13.27
C ILE A 82 -4.16 -19.42 12.28
N ALA A 83 -3.67 -18.22 11.98
CA ALA A 83 -2.54 -18.04 11.07
C ALA A 83 -1.25 -18.69 11.60
N LEU A 84 -0.98 -18.57 12.89
CA LEU A 84 0.19 -19.19 13.54
C LEU A 84 0.12 -20.72 13.50
N LEU A 85 -1.06 -21.31 13.52
CA LEU A 85 -1.24 -22.76 13.47
C LEU A 85 -1.29 -23.29 12.03
N ALA A 86 -2.00 -22.60 11.15
CA ALA A 86 -2.27 -23.07 9.79
C ALA A 86 -1.16 -22.71 8.78
N SER A 87 -0.37 -21.67 9.02
CA SER A 87 0.62 -21.12 8.08
C SER A 87 2.00 -20.97 8.70
N LYS A 88 2.44 -21.94 9.49
CA LYS A 88 3.73 -21.88 10.23
C LYS A 88 4.94 -21.65 9.33
N GLU A 89 4.93 -22.18 8.11
CA GLU A 89 6.05 -22.12 7.17
C GLU A 89 5.93 -20.95 6.19
N SER A 90 4.77 -20.29 6.14
CA SER A 90 4.52 -19.17 5.23
C SER A 90 5.22 -17.90 5.73
N LYS A 91 6.17 -17.42 4.94
CA LYS A 91 6.84 -16.14 5.20
C LYS A 91 5.88 -14.97 5.00
N TYR A 92 5.00 -15.08 3.99
CA TYR A 92 3.98 -14.07 3.68
C TYR A 92 2.96 -13.93 4.80
N ALA A 93 2.37 -15.02 5.27
CA ALA A 93 1.46 -14.99 6.42
C ALA A 93 2.15 -14.47 7.68
N GLY A 94 3.39 -14.89 7.94
CA GLY A 94 4.20 -14.45 9.08
C GLY A 94 4.46 -12.94 9.07
N PHE A 95 4.67 -12.33 7.91
CA PHE A 95 4.80 -10.88 7.76
C PHE A 95 3.52 -10.16 8.23
N HIS A 96 2.35 -10.60 7.74
CA HIS A 96 1.08 -10.01 8.11
C HIS A 96 0.67 -10.29 9.56
N VAL A 97 1.02 -11.46 10.09
CA VAL A 97 0.81 -11.78 11.52
C VAL A 97 1.58 -10.81 12.42
N ARG A 98 2.86 -10.54 12.14
CA ARG A 98 3.65 -9.58 12.93
C ARG A 98 3.05 -8.17 12.88
N GLN A 99 2.59 -7.74 11.72
CA GLN A 99 1.97 -6.44 11.53
C GLN A 99 0.61 -6.35 12.26
N ALA A 100 -0.25 -7.36 12.08
CA ALA A 100 -1.55 -7.43 12.75
C ALA A 100 -1.43 -7.54 14.26
N LEU A 101 -0.41 -8.24 14.76
CA LEU A 101 -0.15 -8.36 16.20
C LEU A 101 0.15 -6.98 16.82
N LYS A 102 0.93 -6.13 16.14
CA LYS A 102 1.19 -4.76 16.61
C LYS A 102 -0.12 -3.97 16.76
N PHE A 103 -1.01 -4.02 15.77
CA PHE A 103 -2.33 -3.37 15.86
C PHE A 103 -3.17 -3.93 17.00
N THR A 104 -3.24 -5.25 17.10
CA THR A 104 -4.09 -5.93 18.09
C THR A 104 -3.62 -5.68 19.52
N VAL A 105 -2.29 -5.62 19.75
CA VAL A 105 -1.72 -5.24 21.05
C VAL A 105 -2.11 -3.81 21.42
N ILE A 106 -1.99 -2.85 20.51
CA ILE A 106 -2.37 -1.46 20.78
C ILE A 106 -3.87 -1.36 21.07
N GLU A 107 -4.73 -2.00 20.27
CA GLU A 107 -6.17 -2.04 20.47
C GLU A 107 -6.57 -2.66 21.82
N THR A 108 -5.80 -3.61 22.31
CA THR A 108 -6.05 -4.25 23.62
C THR A 108 -5.56 -3.38 24.77
N LEU A 109 -4.40 -2.76 24.63
CA LEU A 109 -3.81 -1.92 25.70
C LEU A 109 -4.54 -0.60 25.86
N LEU A 110 -5.04 -0.01 24.80
CA LEU A 110 -5.69 1.30 24.82
C LEU A 110 -6.88 1.36 25.80
N PRO A 111 -7.87 0.45 25.75
CA PRO A 111 -8.97 0.46 26.71
C PRO A 111 -8.53 0.12 28.13
N ILE A 112 -7.49 -0.68 28.31
CA ILE A 112 -6.93 -0.98 29.66
C ILE A 112 -6.36 0.30 30.26
N VAL A 113 -5.55 1.06 29.52
CA VAL A 113 -4.98 2.32 29.97
C VAL A 113 -6.08 3.35 30.28
N LEU A 114 -7.09 3.45 29.42
CA LEU A 114 -8.23 4.34 29.66
C LEU A 114 -9.05 3.88 30.89
N GLY A 115 -9.23 2.56 31.07
CA GLY A 115 -9.92 2.01 32.23
C GLY A 115 -9.22 2.32 33.55
N VAL A 116 -7.89 2.19 33.58
CA VAL A 116 -7.08 2.60 34.74
C VAL A 116 -7.15 4.11 34.94
N GLY A 117 -7.08 4.88 33.86
CA GLY A 117 -7.20 6.35 33.87
C GLY A 117 -8.56 6.85 34.37
N ALA A 118 -9.60 6.03 34.30
CA ALA A 118 -10.94 6.39 34.79
C ALA A 118 -10.97 6.71 36.31
N ILE A 119 -9.97 6.26 37.07
CA ILE A 119 -9.82 6.58 38.50
C ILE A 119 -9.75 8.10 38.72
N ILE A 120 -9.25 8.87 37.76
CA ILE A 120 -9.17 10.34 37.85
C ILE A 120 -10.55 11.02 37.97
N ASN A 121 -11.63 10.33 37.60
CA ASN A 121 -13.00 10.83 37.72
C ASN A 121 -13.47 11.01 39.19
N ILE A 122 -12.69 10.52 40.18
CA ILE A 122 -12.93 10.80 41.60
C ILE A 122 -12.81 12.32 41.85
N ILE A 123 -12.04 13.06 41.03
CA ILE A 123 -11.91 14.51 41.15
C ILE A 123 -13.07 15.16 40.36
N PRO A 124 -14.05 15.79 41.02
CA PRO A 124 -15.19 16.37 40.34
C PRO A 124 -14.74 17.51 39.39
N PHE A 125 -15.46 17.68 38.28
CA PHE A 125 -15.23 18.59 37.17
C PHE A 125 -13.91 18.35 36.42
N LEU A 126 -12.76 18.45 37.06
CA LEU A 126 -11.45 18.30 36.43
C LEU A 126 -11.25 16.88 35.92
N GLY A 127 -11.60 15.87 36.71
CA GLY A 127 -11.48 14.47 36.33
C GLY A 127 -12.35 14.14 35.11
N TRP A 128 -13.58 14.63 35.08
CA TRP A 128 -14.51 14.40 33.97
C TRP A 128 -14.02 15.02 32.66
N ILE A 129 -13.48 16.24 32.72
CA ILE A 129 -12.93 16.93 31.52
C ILE A 129 -11.72 16.18 31.00
N VAL A 130 -10.75 15.87 31.87
CA VAL A 130 -9.50 15.20 31.46
C VAL A 130 -9.79 13.79 30.92
N TYR A 131 -10.61 13.02 31.63
CA TYR A 131 -10.97 11.67 31.16
C TYR A 131 -11.82 11.72 29.88
N GLY A 132 -12.74 12.67 29.76
CA GLY A 132 -13.54 12.85 28.55
C GLY A 132 -12.69 13.13 27.31
N LEU A 133 -11.69 14.01 27.46
CA LEU A 133 -10.73 14.29 26.39
C LEU A 133 -9.86 13.08 26.05
N ALA A 134 -9.38 12.35 27.07
CA ALA A 134 -8.60 11.12 26.87
C ALA A 134 -9.42 10.04 26.17
N ALA A 135 -10.68 9.85 26.58
CA ALA A 135 -11.59 8.88 25.96
C ALA A 135 -11.89 9.26 24.51
N LEU A 136 -12.12 10.55 24.22
CA LEU A 136 -12.31 11.01 22.83
C LEU A 136 -11.06 10.75 21.98
N ALA A 137 -9.87 11.04 22.49
CA ALA A 137 -8.62 10.73 21.79
C ALA A 137 -8.46 9.23 21.56
N GLY A 138 -8.86 8.39 22.54
CA GLY A 138 -8.87 6.93 22.41
C GLY A 138 -9.80 6.44 21.30
N VAL A 139 -11.01 7.01 21.20
CA VAL A 139 -11.96 6.68 20.12
C VAL A 139 -11.38 7.04 18.75
N VAL A 140 -10.78 8.23 18.62
CA VAL A 140 -10.14 8.67 17.37
C VAL A 140 -8.98 7.75 17.00
N ALA A 141 -8.13 7.38 17.97
CA ALA A 141 -7.01 6.47 17.76
C ALA A 141 -7.49 5.08 17.32
N SER A 142 -8.53 4.52 17.97
CA SER A 142 -9.11 3.23 17.59
C SER A 142 -9.70 3.28 16.18
N GLY A 143 -10.39 4.36 15.83
CA GLY A 143 -10.91 4.57 14.47
C GLY A 143 -9.80 4.63 13.42
N ALA A 144 -8.70 5.31 13.71
CA ALA A 144 -7.55 5.37 12.82
C ALA A 144 -6.91 3.97 12.61
N ILE A 145 -6.75 3.20 13.68
CA ILE A 145 -6.22 1.82 13.61
C ILE A 145 -7.17 0.94 12.78
N PHE A 146 -8.48 1.07 12.96
CA PHE A 146 -9.46 0.33 12.18
C PHE A 146 -9.35 0.62 10.68
N VAL A 147 -9.21 1.90 10.31
CA VAL A 147 -8.99 2.30 8.89
C VAL A 147 -7.70 1.71 8.36
N LEU A 148 -6.61 1.73 9.12
CA LEU A 148 -5.33 1.13 8.72
C LEU A 148 -5.46 -0.39 8.50
N LYS A 149 -6.19 -1.10 9.37
CA LYS A 149 -6.46 -2.53 9.21
C LYS A 149 -7.26 -2.82 7.93
N ILE A 150 -8.23 -1.98 7.59
CA ILE A 150 -8.97 -2.10 6.32
C ILE A 150 -8.05 -1.87 5.13
N ILE A 151 -7.17 -0.88 5.18
CA ILE A 151 -6.19 -0.63 4.10
C ILE A 151 -5.30 -1.86 3.92
N CYS A 152 -4.73 -2.41 5.00
CA CYS A 152 -3.93 -3.63 4.95
C CYS A 152 -4.73 -4.83 4.38
N PHE A 153 -5.98 -4.98 4.77
CA PHE A 153 -6.86 -6.01 4.22
C PHE A 153 -7.00 -5.89 2.69
N PHE A 154 -7.23 -4.69 2.16
CA PHE A 154 -7.32 -4.48 0.72
C PHE A 154 -5.97 -4.66 0.00
N GLN A 155 -4.85 -4.33 0.63
CA GLN A 155 -3.51 -4.63 0.09
C GLN A 155 -3.31 -6.14 -0.06
N ILE A 156 -3.70 -6.93 0.95
CA ILE A 156 -3.67 -8.40 0.86
C ILE A 156 -4.59 -8.92 -0.24
N CYS A 157 -5.78 -8.31 -0.43
CA CYS A 157 -6.67 -8.66 -1.55
C CYS A 157 -5.99 -8.53 -2.92
N LYS A 158 -5.01 -7.63 -3.05
CA LYS A 158 -4.18 -7.49 -4.25
C LYS A 158 -2.95 -8.42 -4.24
N GLY A 159 -2.66 -9.08 -3.13
CA GLY A 159 -1.46 -9.89 -2.92
C GLY A 159 -0.23 -9.06 -2.54
N GLU A 160 -0.41 -7.82 -2.11
CA GLU A 160 0.67 -6.92 -1.72
C GLU A 160 1.09 -7.18 -0.26
N ALA A 161 2.39 -7.02 0.03
CA ALA A 161 2.97 -7.10 1.37
C ALA A 161 3.62 -5.76 1.72
N LYS A 162 2.79 -4.76 2.02
CA LYS A 162 3.25 -3.40 2.36
C LYS A 162 3.22 -3.15 3.86
N GLU A 163 4.23 -2.46 4.35
CA GLU A 163 4.27 -2.02 5.75
C GLU A 163 3.30 -0.87 5.99
N ALA A 164 2.43 -1.00 7.00
CA ALA A 164 1.54 0.09 7.40
C ALA A 164 2.36 1.21 8.05
N SER A 165 2.15 2.45 7.62
CA SER A 165 2.93 3.63 8.00
C SER A 165 3.07 3.84 9.51
N PHE A 166 2.04 3.51 10.28
CA PHE A 166 2.03 3.70 11.73
C PHE A 166 2.81 2.59 12.47
N VAL A 167 2.77 1.34 11.98
CA VAL A 167 3.35 0.17 12.68
C VAL A 167 4.80 -0.08 12.34
N ARG A 168 5.30 0.48 11.23
CA ARG A 168 6.71 0.33 10.81
C ARG A 168 7.68 0.96 11.82
N ASP A 169 7.29 2.08 12.43
CA ASP A 169 8.12 2.80 13.40
C ASP A 169 8.17 2.12 14.77
N LEU A 170 7.26 1.16 15.00
CA LEU A 170 7.20 0.37 16.23
C LEU A 170 8.23 -0.76 16.17
N LYS A 171 9.36 -0.58 16.84
CA LYS A 171 10.50 -1.51 16.83
C LYS A 171 10.30 -2.79 17.66
N PHE A 172 9.20 -2.92 18.40
CA PHE A 172 8.87 -4.17 19.07
C PHE A 172 8.34 -5.18 18.04
N LEU A 173 8.68 -6.44 18.16
CA LEU A 173 8.36 -7.52 17.19
C LEU A 173 9.00 -7.30 15.80
N LYS A 174 10.35 -7.23 15.80
CA LYS A 174 11.13 -7.38 14.56
C LYS A 174 11.22 -8.84 14.15
#